data_eb5c0d544ce0cb56c916f730547d52c1
#
_entry.id   eb5c0d544ce0cb56c916f730547d52c1
#
_cell.length_a   1.000
_cell.length_b   1.000
_cell.length_c   1.000
_cell.angle_alpha   90.00
_cell.angle_beta   90.00
_cell.angle_gamma   90.00
#
_symmetry.space_group_name_H-M   'P 1'
#
loop_
_entity.id
_entity.type
_entity.pdbx_description
1 polymer ?
#
loop_
_entity_poly.entity_id
_entity_poly.type
_entity_poly.pdbx_seq_one_letter_code
_entity_poly.pdbx_strand_id
1 'polypeptide(L)'
;VRDKAAFDDLNQIAPPLLRRARTDKMPHQTPESMSDELGAWNNGDGIPLETWTAWEGNYKLAIGYAALLWPRFEAVGKYILVEGAGKENIEGFENQVGSTAKGIETVLNHWHLTDLHHHDDDNLSADKLLFLGNIVKEMWEAKLRSQFPDRPCTVEFFIPDDPENLCEYQISFWQTAWDADEE
;
A
#
# COMPACT_ATOMS: atom_id res chain seq x y z
N VAL A 1 31.81 -3.67 2.16
CA VAL A 1 32.07 -5.00 1.58
C VAL A 1 31.52 -6.01 2.55
N ARG A 2 30.27 -6.47 2.33
CA ARG A 2 29.61 -7.49 3.14
C ARG A 2 30.06 -8.87 2.68
N ASP A 3 30.29 -9.75 3.62
CA ASP A 3 31.08 -10.97 3.50
C ASP A 3 30.43 -12.00 2.54
N LYS A 4 31.12 -12.40 1.47
CA LYS A 4 30.70 -13.34 0.45
C LYS A 4 30.42 -14.74 1.03
N ALA A 5 31.17 -15.18 2.06
CA ALA A 5 31.00 -16.48 2.68
C ALA A 5 29.65 -16.66 3.34
N ALA A 6 29.06 -15.59 3.89
CA ALA A 6 27.74 -15.62 4.50
C ALA A 6 26.61 -15.77 3.46
N PHE A 7 26.83 -15.33 2.22
CA PHE A 7 25.82 -15.41 1.15
C PHE A 7 25.75 -16.79 0.49
N ASP A 8 26.91 -17.43 0.28
CA ASP A 8 26.97 -18.77 -0.34
C ASP A 8 26.35 -19.85 0.57
N ASP A 9 26.51 -19.75 1.90
CA ASP A 9 25.88 -20.66 2.87
C ASP A 9 24.34 -20.52 2.90
N LEU A 10 23.80 -19.34 2.65
CA LEU A 10 22.37 -19.07 2.72
C LEU A 10 21.58 -19.55 1.52
N ASN A 11 22.20 -19.67 0.35
CA ASN A 11 21.57 -20.31 -0.82
C ASN A 11 21.26 -21.81 -0.59
N GLN A 12 21.91 -22.44 0.39
CA GLN A 12 21.62 -23.82 0.79
C GLN A 12 20.52 -23.93 1.86
N ILE A 13 20.27 -22.85 2.61
CA ILE A 13 19.35 -22.82 3.77
C ILE A 13 18.02 -22.13 3.43
N ALA A 14 17.89 -21.47 2.26
CA ALA A 14 16.68 -20.77 1.88
C ALA A 14 15.47 -21.73 1.89
N PRO A 15 14.40 -21.40 2.63
CA PRO A 15 13.22 -22.26 2.70
C PRO A 15 12.59 -22.45 1.31
N PRO A 16 11.90 -23.57 1.06
CA PRO A 16 11.33 -23.92 -0.25
C PRO A 16 10.39 -22.86 -0.84
N LEU A 17 9.82 -21.99 -0.01
CA LEU A 17 8.96 -20.89 -0.42
C LEU A 17 9.70 -19.82 -1.23
N LEU A 18 10.98 -19.58 -0.96
CA LEU A 18 11.79 -18.63 -1.72
C LEU A 18 12.26 -19.17 -3.08
N ARG A 19 12.20 -20.49 -3.30
CA ARG A 19 12.57 -21.13 -4.57
C ARG A 19 11.44 -21.18 -5.61
N ARG A 20 10.20 -20.84 -5.22
CA ARG A 20 9.01 -21.03 -6.08
C ARG A 20 8.66 -19.84 -6.97
N ALA A 21 9.32 -18.71 -6.80
CA ALA A 21 8.90 -17.43 -7.38
C ALA A 21 9.53 -17.10 -8.75
N ARG A 22 9.70 -18.06 -9.65
CA ARG A 22 10.33 -17.73 -10.97
C ARG A 22 9.44 -17.87 -12.19
N THR A 23 8.14 -18.12 -12.05
CA THR A 23 7.26 -18.31 -13.22
C THR A 23 5.94 -17.55 -13.21
N ASP A 24 5.50 -17.01 -12.07
CA ASP A 24 4.34 -16.11 -12.07
C ASP A 24 4.86 -14.67 -12.07
N LYS A 25 4.58 -13.95 -13.17
CA LYS A 25 4.79 -12.50 -13.25
C LYS A 25 4.13 -11.90 -12.00
N MET A 26 4.93 -11.35 -11.08
CA MET A 26 4.40 -10.43 -10.06
C MET A 26 3.55 -9.39 -10.80
N PRO A 27 2.32 -9.12 -10.36
CA PRO A 27 1.44 -8.20 -11.05
C PRO A 27 2.03 -6.79 -11.16
N HIS A 28 3.07 -6.50 -10.37
CA HIS A 28 3.74 -5.21 -10.29
C HIS A 28 5.23 -5.36 -10.56
N GLN A 29 5.73 -4.59 -11.50
CA GLN A 29 7.16 -4.55 -11.80
C GLN A 29 7.88 -3.80 -10.67
N THR A 30 9.01 -4.36 -10.18
CA THR A 30 9.89 -3.69 -9.21
C THR A 30 10.22 -2.27 -9.69
N PRO A 31 10.14 -1.25 -8.81
CA PRO A 31 10.46 0.13 -9.17
C PRO A 31 11.85 0.24 -9.80
N GLU A 32 11.94 0.99 -10.91
CA GLU A 32 13.19 1.16 -11.64
C GLU A 32 14.24 1.88 -10.78
N SER A 33 13.80 2.80 -9.94
CA SER A 33 14.64 3.52 -8.97
C SER A 33 15.36 2.63 -7.97
N MET A 34 14.96 1.36 -7.82
CA MET A 34 15.64 0.36 -6.98
C MET A 34 16.65 -0.49 -7.76
N SER A 35 16.73 -0.36 -9.08
CA SER A 35 17.52 -1.26 -9.93
C SER A 35 19.02 -1.23 -9.60
N ASP A 36 19.58 -0.05 -9.37
CA ASP A 36 21.01 0.10 -9.03
C ASP A 36 21.34 -0.52 -7.67
N GLU A 37 20.47 -0.30 -6.68
CA GLU A 37 20.64 -0.88 -5.35
C GLU A 37 20.56 -2.40 -5.40
N LEU A 38 19.52 -2.96 -6.01
CA LEU A 38 19.35 -4.41 -6.15
C LEU A 38 20.46 -5.03 -7.00
N GLY A 39 20.90 -4.34 -8.06
CA GLY A 39 21.97 -4.78 -8.96
C GLY A 39 23.34 -4.80 -8.31
N ALA A 40 23.61 -3.95 -7.32
CA ALA A 40 24.89 -3.89 -6.62
C ALA A 40 25.17 -5.10 -5.69
N TRP A 41 24.12 -5.87 -5.37
CA TRP A 41 24.25 -7.06 -4.55
C TRP A 41 24.83 -8.26 -5.30
N ASN A 42 25.30 -9.28 -4.56
CA ASN A 42 25.80 -10.54 -5.10
C ASN A 42 26.96 -10.34 -6.12
N ASN A 43 27.91 -9.46 -5.76
CA ASN A 43 29.05 -9.06 -6.60
C ASN A 43 28.67 -8.43 -7.96
N GLY A 44 27.49 -7.81 -8.04
CA GLY A 44 26.99 -7.21 -9.28
C GLY A 44 26.05 -8.09 -10.09
N ASP A 45 25.78 -9.33 -9.65
CA ASP A 45 24.80 -10.21 -10.31
C ASP A 45 23.35 -9.85 -9.94
N GLY A 46 23.17 -9.01 -8.89
CA GLY A 46 21.88 -8.57 -8.40
C GLY A 46 21.13 -9.61 -7.54
N ILE A 47 20.07 -9.13 -6.89
CA ILE A 47 19.14 -9.96 -6.11
C ILE A 47 17.69 -9.53 -6.32
N PRO A 48 16.70 -10.43 -6.16
CA PRO A 48 15.28 -10.05 -6.17
C PRO A 48 14.91 -9.26 -4.91
N LEU A 49 13.82 -8.46 -5.03
CA LEU A 49 13.31 -7.58 -3.97
C LEU A 49 13.03 -8.32 -2.66
N GLU A 50 12.49 -9.53 -2.73
CA GLU A 50 12.19 -10.36 -1.56
C GLU A 50 13.46 -10.74 -0.79
N THR A 51 14.53 -11.05 -1.52
CA THR A 51 15.83 -11.36 -0.92
C THR A 51 16.42 -10.12 -0.28
N TRP A 52 16.38 -8.98 -0.96
CA TRP A 52 16.81 -7.69 -0.42
C TRP A 52 16.05 -7.34 0.86
N THR A 53 14.72 -7.49 0.84
CA THR A 53 13.87 -7.24 2.02
C THR A 53 14.25 -8.12 3.21
N ALA A 54 14.62 -9.39 2.96
CA ALA A 54 15.05 -10.30 4.03
C ALA A 54 16.37 -9.87 4.69
N TRP A 55 17.22 -9.13 3.97
CA TRP A 55 18.51 -8.66 4.48
C TRP A 55 18.43 -7.27 5.12
N GLU A 56 17.71 -6.34 4.52
CA GLU A 56 17.63 -4.94 4.97
C GLU A 56 16.46 -4.70 5.94
N GLY A 57 15.41 -5.53 5.86
CA GLY A 57 14.22 -5.40 6.67
C GLY A 57 14.41 -5.81 8.14
N ASN A 58 13.44 -5.44 8.96
CA ASN A 58 13.36 -5.87 10.34
C ASN A 58 11.90 -6.16 10.76
N TYR A 59 11.73 -7.01 11.78
CA TYR A 59 10.41 -7.45 12.21
C TYR A 59 9.52 -6.33 12.77
N LYS A 60 10.08 -5.26 13.35
CA LYS A 60 9.27 -4.14 13.87
C LYS A 60 8.58 -3.41 12.72
N LEU A 61 9.33 -3.11 11.64
CA LEU A 61 8.76 -2.51 10.44
C LEU A 61 7.79 -3.45 9.74
N ALA A 62 8.11 -4.74 9.63
CA ALA A 62 7.22 -5.72 9.03
C ALA A 62 5.84 -5.79 9.74
N ILE A 63 5.82 -5.74 11.07
CA ILE A 63 4.58 -5.68 11.87
C ILE A 63 3.84 -4.35 11.61
N GLY A 64 4.57 -3.22 11.56
CA GLY A 64 4.00 -1.91 11.25
C GLY A 64 3.36 -1.89 9.86
N TYR A 65 4.08 -2.36 8.84
CA TYR A 65 3.56 -2.47 7.48
C TYR A 65 2.34 -3.37 7.39
N ALA A 66 2.32 -4.51 8.10
CA ALA A 66 1.15 -5.39 8.11
C ALA A 66 -0.11 -4.68 8.64
N ALA A 67 0.04 -3.79 9.62
CA ALA A 67 -1.07 -3.00 10.14
C ALA A 67 -1.52 -1.90 9.19
N LEU A 68 -0.58 -1.24 8.48
CA LEU A 68 -0.88 -0.16 7.54
C LEU A 68 -1.43 -0.67 6.21
N LEU A 69 -0.83 -1.73 5.66
CA LEU A 69 -1.20 -2.28 4.35
C LEU A 69 -2.45 -3.17 4.42
N TRP A 70 -2.76 -3.73 5.61
CA TRP A 70 -3.93 -4.55 5.88
C TRP A 70 -4.73 -4.01 7.06
N PRO A 71 -5.24 -2.74 6.99
CA PRO A 71 -5.89 -2.08 8.11
C PRO A 71 -7.17 -2.78 8.51
N ARG A 72 -7.67 -2.48 9.70
CA ARG A 72 -9.03 -2.87 10.09
C ARG A 72 -10.02 -1.87 9.51
N PHE A 73 -11.13 -2.40 8.99
CA PHE A 73 -12.26 -1.59 8.59
C PHE A 73 -13.42 -1.81 9.56
N GLU A 74 -14.18 -0.77 9.84
CA GLU A 74 -15.35 -0.84 10.73
C GLU A 74 -16.57 -0.21 10.07
N ALA A 75 -17.75 -0.77 10.36
CA ALA A 75 -19.03 -0.16 9.98
C ALA A 75 -19.47 0.82 11.06
N VAL A 76 -19.64 2.09 10.71
CA VAL A 76 -20.09 3.15 11.60
C VAL A 76 -21.39 3.73 11.03
N GLY A 77 -22.52 3.26 11.55
CA GLY A 77 -23.83 3.60 10.99
C GLY A 77 -23.95 3.13 9.54
N LYS A 78 -24.21 4.06 8.64
CA LYS A 78 -24.30 3.80 7.19
C LYS A 78 -22.94 3.76 6.49
N TYR A 79 -21.85 4.17 7.14
CA TYR A 79 -20.51 4.28 6.58
C TYR A 79 -19.64 3.06 6.85
N ILE A 80 -18.65 2.81 5.99
CA ILE A 80 -17.53 1.91 6.23
C ILE A 80 -16.26 2.76 6.27
N LEU A 81 -15.52 2.66 7.38
CA LEU A 81 -14.34 3.49 7.63
C LEU A 81 -13.14 2.61 7.98
N VAL A 82 -11.94 3.13 7.73
CA VAL A 82 -10.72 2.63 8.37
C VAL A 82 -10.86 2.80 9.89
N GLU A 83 -10.50 1.78 10.68
CA GLU A 83 -10.58 1.85 12.15
C GLU A 83 -9.80 3.06 12.67
N GLY A 84 -10.47 3.92 13.43
CA GLY A 84 -9.88 5.16 13.95
C GLY A 84 -9.92 6.36 13.00
N ALA A 85 -10.54 6.26 11.85
CA ALA A 85 -10.67 7.35 10.87
C ALA A 85 -11.71 8.39 11.29
N GLY A 86 -11.44 9.15 12.34
CA GLY A 86 -12.20 10.38 12.66
C GLY A 86 -13.73 10.24 12.71
N LYS A 87 -14.23 9.08 13.14
CA LYS A 87 -15.70 8.82 13.22
C LYS A 87 -16.47 9.86 14.05
N GLU A 88 -15.79 10.50 14.98
CA GLU A 88 -16.33 11.62 15.79
C GLU A 88 -16.64 12.86 14.93
N ASN A 89 -16.07 12.94 13.74
CA ASN A 89 -16.28 14.07 12.82
C ASN A 89 -17.42 13.84 11.83
N ILE A 90 -18.03 12.63 11.78
CA ILE A 90 -19.08 12.29 10.79
C ILE A 90 -20.22 13.31 10.84
N GLU A 91 -20.74 13.62 12.02
CA GLU A 91 -21.84 14.59 12.18
C GLU A 91 -21.45 15.97 11.64
N GLY A 92 -20.20 16.39 11.86
CA GLY A 92 -19.68 17.64 11.33
C GLY A 92 -19.66 17.66 9.81
N PHE A 93 -19.27 16.57 9.16
CA PHE A 93 -19.30 16.44 7.70
C PHE A 93 -20.73 16.36 7.16
N GLU A 94 -21.63 15.59 7.80
CA GLU A 94 -23.02 15.48 7.37
C GLU A 94 -23.77 16.82 7.38
N ASN A 95 -23.41 17.72 8.30
CA ASN A 95 -24.02 19.05 8.42
C ASN A 95 -23.43 20.06 7.42
N GLN A 96 -22.43 19.74 6.63
CA GLN A 96 -21.89 20.65 5.61
C GLN A 96 -22.80 20.68 4.38
N VAL A 97 -23.00 21.89 3.84
CA VAL A 97 -23.80 22.06 2.62
C VAL A 97 -23.13 21.38 1.43
N GLY A 98 -23.87 20.53 0.74
CA GLY A 98 -23.37 19.79 -0.43
C GLY A 98 -22.59 18.54 -0.07
N SER A 99 -22.55 18.14 1.20
CA SER A 99 -21.91 16.90 1.62
C SER A 99 -22.69 15.68 1.10
N THR A 100 -21.99 14.73 0.50
CA THR A 100 -22.53 13.43 0.06
C THR A 100 -21.96 12.30 0.91
N ALA A 101 -22.67 11.17 0.98
CA ALA A 101 -22.16 10.00 1.69
C ALA A 101 -20.85 9.48 1.08
N LYS A 102 -20.73 9.53 -0.25
CA LYS A 102 -19.47 9.21 -0.97
C LYS A 102 -18.36 10.15 -0.58
N GLY A 103 -18.60 11.46 -0.60
CA GLY A 103 -17.60 12.46 -0.22
C GLY A 103 -17.10 12.28 1.22
N ILE A 104 -18.00 11.95 2.15
CA ILE A 104 -17.66 11.69 3.55
C ILE A 104 -16.75 10.46 3.66
N GLU A 105 -17.11 9.33 3.04
CA GLU A 105 -16.26 8.13 3.05
C GLU A 105 -14.92 8.38 2.36
N THR A 106 -14.91 9.07 1.22
CA THR A 106 -13.68 9.40 0.50
C THR A 106 -12.73 10.21 1.38
N VAL A 107 -13.22 11.23 2.08
CA VAL A 107 -12.39 12.09 2.94
C VAL A 107 -11.94 11.38 4.20
N LEU A 108 -12.82 10.59 4.85
CA LEU A 108 -12.45 9.90 6.09
C LEU A 108 -11.56 8.68 5.87
N ASN A 109 -11.59 8.09 4.70
CA ASN A 109 -10.83 6.89 4.35
C ASN A 109 -9.55 7.19 3.55
N HIS A 110 -9.26 8.46 3.24
CA HIS A 110 -8.08 8.77 2.46
C HIS A 110 -6.79 8.58 3.26
N TRP A 111 -5.76 8.11 2.56
CA TRP A 111 -4.42 7.96 3.09
C TRP A 111 -3.40 8.39 2.04
N HIS A 112 -2.53 9.32 2.41
CA HIS A 112 -1.40 9.70 1.58
C HIS A 112 -0.28 8.66 1.73
N LEU A 113 0.23 8.14 0.61
CA LEU A 113 1.29 7.12 0.64
C LEU A 113 2.59 7.65 1.24
N THR A 114 2.81 8.96 1.18
CA THR A 114 3.95 9.63 1.84
C THR A 114 3.89 9.57 3.36
N ASP A 115 2.71 9.31 3.96
CA ASP A 115 2.57 9.14 5.41
C ASP A 115 3.13 7.79 5.91
N LEU A 116 3.55 6.92 5.00
CA LEU A 116 4.20 5.67 5.35
C LEU A 116 5.51 5.91 6.13
N HIS A 117 6.29 6.93 5.73
CA HIS A 117 7.52 7.36 6.37
C HIS A 117 7.70 8.87 6.27
N HIS A 118 7.59 9.57 7.40
CA HIS A 118 7.67 11.04 7.46
C HIS A 118 9.09 11.63 7.30
N HIS A 119 10.14 10.80 7.23
CA HIS A 119 11.54 11.25 7.28
C HIS A 119 12.44 10.54 6.24
N ASP A 120 11.86 9.96 5.19
CA ASP A 120 12.62 9.22 4.18
C ASP A 120 12.43 9.81 2.77
N ASP A 121 12.33 11.14 2.70
CA ASP A 121 12.06 11.87 1.46
C ASP A 121 13.15 11.65 0.39
N ASP A 122 14.40 11.48 0.81
CA ASP A 122 15.54 11.25 -0.12
C ASP A 122 15.44 9.92 -0.88
N ASN A 123 14.67 8.97 -0.37
CA ASN A 123 14.45 7.64 -0.98
C ASN A 123 13.09 7.52 -1.68
N LEU A 124 12.28 8.57 -1.63
CA LEU A 124 10.95 8.58 -2.23
C LEU A 124 11.03 8.88 -3.72
N SER A 125 10.20 8.20 -4.53
CA SER A 125 10.07 8.42 -5.97
C SER A 125 8.68 8.01 -6.45
N ALA A 126 8.25 8.59 -7.58
CA ALA A 126 6.94 8.32 -8.17
C ALA A 126 6.73 6.83 -8.48
N ASP A 127 7.74 6.13 -9.00
CA ASP A 127 7.64 4.71 -9.34
C ASP A 127 7.49 3.80 -8.10
N LYS A 128 8.10 4.17 -6.95
CA LYS A 128 7.88 3.50 -5.68
C LYS A 128 6.46 3.71 -5.17
N LEU A 129 5.94 4.93 -5.25
CA LEU A 129 4.56 5.25 -4.87
C LEU A 129 3.54 4.55 -5.77
N LEU A 130 3.80 4.49 -7.09
CA LEU A 130 2.97 3.73 -8.03
C LEU A 130 2.94 2.24 -7.69
N PHE A 131 4.09 1.65 -7.39
CA PHE A 131 4.18 0.25 -6.98
C PHE A 131 3.38 -0.01 -5.70
N LEU A 132 3.64 0.78 -4.64
CA LEU A 132 2.98 0.64 -3.35
C LEU A 132 1.47 0.89 -3.44
N GLY A 133 1.05 1.95 -4.12
CA GLY A 133 -0.37 2.30 -4.25
C GLY A 133 -1.19 1.23 -4.97
N ASN A 134 -0.64 0.63 -6.02
CA ASN A 134 -1.32 -0.48 -6.70
C ASN A 134 -1.45 -1.72 -5.79
N ILE A 135 -0.40 -2.08 -5.05
CA ILE A 135 -0.45 -3.20 -4.09
C ILE A 135 -1.47 -2.91 -2.98
N VAL A 136 -1.45 -1.72 -2.39
CA VAL A 136 -2.39 -1.34 -1.33
C VAL A 136 -3.83 -1.39 -1.83
N LYS A 137 -4.08 -0.89 -3.05
CA LYS A 137 -5.40 -0.95 -3.68
C LYS A 137 -5.91 -2.38 -3.76
N GLU A 138 -5.13 -3.31 -4.31
CA GLU A 138 -5.50 -4.72 -4.40
C GLU A 138 -5.77 -5.35 -3.02
N MET A 139 -4.93 -5.02 -2.03
CA MET A 139 -5.07 -5.52 -0.67
C MET A 139 -6.37 -5.01 -0.02
N TRP A 140 -6.66 -3.71 -0.15
CA TRP A 140 -7.87 -3.12 0.41
C TRP A 140 -9.13 -3.64 -0.29
N GLU A 141 -9.14 -3.75 -1.62
CA GLU A 141 -10.24 -4.35 -2.37
C GLU A 141 -10.54 -5.78 -1.91
N ALA A 142 -9.49 -6.61 -1.77
CA ALA A 142 -9.63 -8.00 -1.33
C ALA A 142 -10.21 -8.07 0.09
N LYS A 143 -9.72 -7.22 0.99
CA LYS A 143 -10.14 -7.21 2.40
C LYS A 143 -11.56 -6.69 2.56
N LEU A 144 -11.91 -5.56 1.91
CA LEU A 144 -13.25 -5.00 1.96
C LEU A 144 -14.28 -5.98 1.40
N ARG A 145 -13.98 -6.63 0.27
CA ARG A 145 -14.84 -7.67 -0.32
C ARG A 145 -15.07 -8.85 0.63
N SER A 146 -14.03 -9.26 1.36
CA SER A 146 -14.13 -10.36 2.34
C SER A 146 -14.88 -9.96 3.60
N GLN A 147 -14.68 -8.73 4.08
CA GLN A 147 -15.23 -8.26 5.35
C GLN A 147 -16.67 -7.75 5.20
N PHE A 148 -17.00 -7.15 4.06
CA PHE A 148 -18.29 -6.54 3.78
C PHE A 148 -18.89 -7.03 2.44
N PRO A 149 -19.18 -8.34 2.30
CA PRO A 149 -19.64 -8.91 1.04
C PRO A 149 -20.97 -8.31 0.55
N ASP A 150 -21.83 -7.86 1.49
CA ASP A 150 -23.15 -7.27 1.19
C ASP A 150 -23.08 -5.74 1.02
N ARG A 151 -21.94 -5.13 1.19
CA ARG A 151 -21.66 -3.69 1.06
C ARG A 151 -20.41 -3.47 0.22
N PRO A 152 -20.49 -3.71 -1.11
CA PRO A 152 -19.33 -3.59 -1.99
C PRO A 152 -18.76 -2.17 -1.94
N CYS A 153 -17.42 -2.08 -1.96
CA CYS A 153 -16.69 -0.82 -1.96
C CYS A 153 -15.85 -0.67 -3.23
N THR A 154 -15.76 0.55 -3.71
CA THR A 154 -14.80 0.98 -4.72
C THR A 154 -13.55 1.50 -4.00
N VAL A 155 -12.39 1.00 -4.35
CA VAL A 155 -11.10 1.51 -3.86
C VAL A 155 -10.43 2.26 -5.01
N GLU A 156 -10.06 3.49 -4.77
CA GLU A 156 -9.38 4.31 -5.77
C GLU A 156 -7.99 4.70 -5.31
N PHE A 157 -7.04 4.55 -6.21
CA PHE A 157 -5.68 5.04 -6.05
C PHE A 157 -5.53 6.27 -6.95
N PHE A 158 -5.43 7.43 -6.31
CA PHE A 158 -5.30 8.73 -6.97
C PHE A 158 -3.83 8.97 -7.33
N ILE A 159 -3.59 9.17 -8.62
CA ILE A 159 -2.27 9.46 -9.19
C ILE A 159 -2.33 10.91 -9.69
N PRO A 160 -1.42 11.79 -9.25
CA PRO A 160 -1.41 13.18 -9.68
C PRO A 160 -1.06 13.32 -11.17
N ASP A 161 -1.54 14.37 -11.82
CA ASP A 161 -1.19 14.70 -13.22
C ASP A 161 0.30 15.01 -13.35
N ASP A 162 0.91 15.66 -12.35
CA ASP A 162 2.35 15.85 -12.24
C ASP A 162 2.96 14.75 -11.37
N PRO A 163 3.72 13.80 -11.97
CA PRO A 163 4.31 12.70 -11.22
C PRO A 163 5.30 13.13 -10.12
N GLU A 164 5.85 14.35 -10.22
CA GLU A 164 6.77 14.88 -9.21
C GLU A 164 6.05 15.42 -7.98
N ASN A 165 4.72 15.57 -8.05
CA ASN A 165 3.92 15.96 -6.89
C ASN A 165 3.65 14.74 -5.99
N LEU A 166 4.72 14.26 -5.33
CA LEU A 166 4.72 13.01 -4.58
C LEU A 166 3.71 13.00 -3.43
N CYS A 167 3.40 14.16 -2.86
CA CYS A 167 2.45 14.28 -1.74
C CYS A 167 1.01 13.98 -2.13
N GLU A 168 0.67 13.97 -3.42
CA GLU A 168 -0.69 13.76 -3.90
C GLU A 168 -0.99 12.31 -4.29
N TYR A 169 -0.02 11.40 -4.17
CA TYR A 169 -0.30 9.97 -4.29
C TYR A 169 -1.06 9.48 -3.07
N GLN A 170 -2.35 9.20 -3.24
CA GLN A 170 -3.23 8.83 -2.14
C GLN A 170 -4.20 7.72 -2.53
N ILE A 171 -4.64 6.97 -1.54
CA ILE A 171 -5.65 5.93 -1.70
C ILE A 171 -6.85 6.25 -0.83
N SER A 172 -8.04 5.96 -1.33
CA SER A 172 -9.28 6.05 -0.58
C SER A 172 -10.28 4.99 -1.03
N PHE A 173 -11.38 4.88 -0.32
CA PHE A 173 -12.49 4.03 -0.74
C PHE A 173 -13.82 4.56 -0.25
N TRP A 174 -14.89 4.12 -0.92
CA TRP A 174 -16.28 4.36 -0.57
C TRP A 174 -17.16 3.17 -0.98
N GLN A 175 -18.34 3.09 -0.42
CA GLN A 175 -19.32 2.09 -0.83
C GLN A 175 -19.84 2.39 -2.24
N THR A 176 -19.83 1.40 -3.12
CA THR A 176 -20.29 1.51 -4.52
C THR A 176 -21.76 1.98 -4.60
N ALA A 177 -22.57 1.72 -3.57
CA ALA A 177 -23.94 2.18 -3.51
C ALA A 177 -24.08 3.72 -3.59
N TRP A 178 -23.06 4.46 -3.17
CA TRP A 178 -23.05 5.93 -3.21
C TRP A 178 -22.78 6.51 -4.59
N ASP A 179 -22.32 5.70 -5.55
CA ASP A 179 -22.07 6.19 -6.92
C ASP A 179 -23.37 6.58 -7.65
N ALA A 180 -24.51 6.05 -7.22
CA ALA A 180 -25.83 6.40 -7.77
C ALA A 180 -26.40 7.72 -7.24
N ASP A 181 -25.86 8.28 -6.17
CA ASP A 181 -26.36 9.50 -5.54
C ASP A 181 -25.79 10.78 -6.20
N GLU A 182 -24.90 10.66 -7.20
CA GLU A 182 -24.23 11.77 -7.90
C GLU A 182 -24.89 12.12 -9.27
N GLU A 183 -25.96 11.41 -9.71
CA GLU A 183 -26.75 11.73 -10.89
C GLU A 183 -27.96 12.63 -10.54
#